data_4b1e3ea03c9e349b1a2c87da2f3750f3
#
_entry.id   4b1e3ea03c9e349b1a2c87da2f3750f3
#
_cell.length_a   1.000
_cell.length_b   1.000
_cell.length_c   1.000
_cell.angle_alpha   90.00
_cell.angle_beta   90.00
_cell.angle_gamma   90.00
#
_symmetry.space_group_name_H-M   'P 1'
#
loop_
_entity.id
_entity.type
_entity.pdbx_description
1 polymer ?
#
loop_
_entity_poly.entity_id
_entity_poly.type
_entity_poly.pdbx_seq_one_letter_code
_entity_poly.pdbx_strand_id
1 'polypeptide(L)'
;MKILVLGGAGYIGSHTVYELIDAGEEVVIIDNLETGHIEAVHPQAKFYKGDLRDKDFVDSVLDQEKDIDAVIHFAANSLVGESMVDPLKYYDNNLCGTKTMVQSLVEHGIDKIVFSSTAATYGEPEKVPIVETCLLY
;
A
#
# COMPACT_ATOMS: atom_id res chain seq x y z
N MET A 1 16.74 -5.13 5.38
CA MET A 1 16.01 -3.86 5.64
C MET A 1 14.74 -4.17 6.40
N LYS A 2 14.15 -3.18 7.06
CA LYS A 2 12.80 -3.30 7.64
C LYS A 2 11.82 -2.52 6.77
N ILE A 3 10.88 -3.23 6.15
CA ILE A 3 9.99 -2.67 5.12
C ILE A 3 8.55 -2.69 5.61
N LEU A 4 7.89 -1.52 5.57
CA LEU A 4 6.46 -1.40 5.85
C LEU A 4 5.68 -1.57 4.54
N VAL A 5 4.81 -2.57 4.49
CA VAL A 5 3.92 -2.84 3.36
C VAL A 5 2.49 -2.46 3.73
N LEU A 6 1.97 -1.41 3.09
CA LEU A 6 0.61 -0.93 3.25
C LEU A 6 -0.30 -1.64 2.24
N GLY A 7 -1.34 -2.32 2.73
CA GLY A 7 -2.17 -3.20 1.89
C GLY A 7 -1.54 -4.59 1.68
N GLY A 8 -0.72 -5.05 2.64
CA GLY A 8 0.01 -6.32 2.54
C GLY A 8 -0.83 -7.58 2.67
N ALA A 9 -2.12 -7.47 3.00
CA ALA A 9 -3.08 -8.59 3.01
C ALA A 9 -3.90 -8.69 1.71
N GLY A 10 -3.72 -7.73 0.78
CA GLY A 10 -4.31 -7.76 -0.57
C GLY A 10 -3.54 -8.70 -1.50
N TYR A 11 -4.08 -8.91 -2.72
CA TYR A 11 -3.49 -9.85 -3.69
C TYR A 11 -2.05 -9.49 -4.05
N ILE A 12 -1.79 -8.27 -4.54
CA ILE A 12 -0.44 -7.84 -4.93
C ILE A 12 0.46 -7.70 -3.69
N GLY A 13 -0.07 -7.08 -2.63
CA GLY A 13 0.67 -6.83 -1.40
C GLY A 13 1.18 -8.10 -0.75
N SER A 14 0.35 -9.15 -0.63
CA SER A 14 0.75 -10.42 -0.03
C SER A 14 1.87 -11.11 -0.82
N HIS A 15 1.79 -11.14 -2.14
CA HIS A 15 2.87 -11.70 -2.98
C HIS A 15 4.18 -10.92 -2.78
N THR A 16 4.11 -9.59 -2.72
CA THR A 16 5.29 -8.76 -2.44
C THR A 16 5.88 -9.07 -1.05
N VAL A 17 5.02 -9.27 -0.04
CA VAL A 17 5.47 -9.64 1.32
C VAL A 17 6.23 -10.98 1.30
N TYR A 18 5.72 -11.99 0.59
CA TYR A 18 6.41 -13.28 0.46
C TYR A 18 7.78 -13.13 -0.17
N GLU A 19 7.89 -12.40 -1.29
CA GLU A 19 9.15 -12.15 -1.98
C GLU A 19 10.17 -11.39 -1.11
N LEU A 20 9.71 -10.39 -0.33
CA LEU A 20 10.57 -9.65 0.58
C LEU A 20 11.13 -10.53 1.70
N ILE A 21 10.29 -11.37 2.29
CA ILE A 21 10.71 -12.29 3.35
C ILE A 21 11.65 -13.36 2.80
N ASP A 22 11.39 -13.91 1.62
CA ASP A 22 12.28 -14.86 0.95
C ASP A 22 13.64 -14.22 0.59
N ALA A 23 13.65 -12.91 0.34
CA ALA A 23 14.89 -12.13 0.16
C ALA A 23 15.62 -11.81 1.49
N GLY A 24 15.07 -12.20 2.63
CA GLY A 24 15.67 -12.00 3.96
C GLY A 24 15.36 -10.65 4.59
N GLU A 25 14.32 -9.95 4.13
CA GLU A 25 13.90 -8.66 4.68
C GLU A 25 12.94 -8.84 5.88
N GLU A 26 12.97 -7.92 6.82
CA GLU A 26 11.97 -7.82 7.89
C GLU A 26 10.75 -7.06 7.36
N VAL A 27 9.54 -7.63 7.50
CA VAL A 27 8.33 -7.03 6.95
C VAL A 27 7.32 -6.73 8.04
N VAL A 28 6.82 -5.50 8.01
CA VAL A 28 5.67 -5.02 8.79
C VAL A 28 4.52 -4.74 7.83
N ILE A 29 3.30 -5.11 8.19
CA ILE A 29 2.11 -4.91 7.36
C ILE A 29 1.11 -4.05 8.11
N ILE A 30 0.53 -3.06 7.42
CA ILE A 30 -0.72 -2.40 7.81
C ILE A 30 -1.77 -2.72 6.76
N ASP A 31 -2.92 -3.24 7.19
CA ASP A 31 -4.08 -3.51 6.32
C ASP A 31 -5.37 -3.41 7.13
N ASN A 32 -6.43 -2.85 6.56
CA ASN A 32 -7.74 -2.77 7.23
C ASN A 32 -8.61 -4.01 7.02
N LEU A 33 -8.20 -4.92 6.14
CA LEU A 33 -8.92 -6.13 5.72
C LEU A 33 -10.29 -5.85 5.07
N GLU A 34 -10.48 -4.67 4.47
CA GLU A 34 -11.71 -4.37 3.72
C GLU A 34 -11.81 -5.24 2.46
N THR A 35 -10.69 -5.41 1.76
CA THR A 35 -10.57 -6.27 0.56
C THR A 35 -9.48 -7.33 0.69
N GLY A 36 -8.58 -7.17 1.65
CA GLY A 36 -7.53 -8.14 1.97
C GLY A 36 -8.04 -9.27 2.86
N HIS A 37 -7.24 -10.33 2.95
CA HIS A 37 -7.56 -11.54 3.71
C HIS A 37 -6.45 -11.84 4.71
N ILE A 38 -6.83 -12.07 5.96
CA ILE A 38 -5.86 -12.38 7.03
C ILE A 38 -5.06 -13.66 6.73
N GLU A 39 -5.65 -14.61 6.01
CA GLU A 39 -5.01 -15.85 5.58
C GLU A 39 -3.89 -15.64 4.56
N ALA A 40 -3.85 -14.48 3.90
CA ALA A 40 -2.79 -14.11 2.95
C ALA A 40 -1.56 -13.51 3.64
N VAL A 41 -1.66 -13.18 4.92
CA VAL A 41 -0.56 -12.60 5.69
C VAL A 41 0.51 -13.65 5.96
N HIS A 42 1.75 -13.35 5.59
CA HIS A 42 2.88 -14.26 5.84
C HIS A 42 3.13 -14.44 7.35
N PRO A 43 3.33 -15.68 7.85
CA PRO A 43 3.50 -15.94 9.30
C PRO A 43 4.67 -15.23 9.98
N GLN A 44 5.70 -14.86 9.22
CA GLN A 44 6.88 -14.14 9.71
C GLN A 44 6.74 -12.61 9.64
N ALA A 45 5.72 -12.09 8.95
CA ALA A 45 5.45 -10.66 8.92
C ALA A 45 4.75 -10.21 10.22
N LYS A 46 5.10 -9.03 10.71
CA LYS A 46 4.32 -8.38 11.76
C LYS A 46 3.09 -7.73 11.14
N PHE A 47 1.92 -8.01 11.68
CA PHE A 47 0.66 -7.54 11.13
C PHE A 47 -0.07 -6.60 12.10
N TYR A 48 -0.45 -5.44 11.59
CA TYR A 48 -1.26 -4.44 12.29
C TYR A 48 -2.56 -4.21 11.51
N LYS A 49 -3.68 -4.55 12.13
CA LYS A 49 -4.99 -4.29 11.54
C LYS A 49 -5.42 -2.85 11.84
N GLY A 50 -5.56 -2.03 10.81
CA GLY A 50 -6.04 -0.66 10.96
C GLY A 50 -6.07 0.09 9.64
N ASP A 51 -6.53 1.33 9.70
CA ASP A 51 -6.81 2.17 8.54
C ASP A 51 -5.78 3.30 8.42
N LEU A 52 -5.30 3.56 7.20
CA LEU A 52 -4.34 4.64 6.92
C LEU A 52 -4.92 6.05 7.12
N ARG A 53 -6.25 6.18 7.16
CA ARG A 53 -6.93 7.43 7.47
C ARG A 53 -6.86 7.80 8.94
N ASP A 54 -6.62 6.83 9.81
CA ASP A 54 -6.44 7.02 11.24
C ASP A 54 -4.96 7.34 11.54
N LYS A 55 -4.65 8.64 11.66
CA LYS A 55 -3.29 9.11 11.91
C LYS A 55 -2.73 8.56 13.22
N ASP A 56 -3.53 8.57 14.29
CA ASP A 56 -3.06 8.14 15.62
C ASP A 56 -2.69 6.65 15.60
N PHE A 57 -3.46 5.85 14.85
CA PHE A 57 -3.13 4.45 14.63
C PHE A 57 -1.81 4.29 13.85
N VAL A 58 -1.64 5.00 12.72
CA VAL A 58 -0.42 4.94 11.90
C VAL A 58 0.79 5.34 12.73
N ASP A 59 0.73 6.46 13.45
CA ASP A 59 1.80 6.93 14.32
C ASP A 59 2.13 5.90 15.40
N SER A 60 1.11 5.27 16.00
CA SER A 60 1.32 4.23 17.03
C SER A 60 2.09 3.01 16.50
N VAL A 61 1.87 2.63 15.24
CA VAL A 61 2.61 1.55 14.59
C VAL A 61 4.05 1.98 14.31
N LEU A 62 4.25 3.19 13.77
CA LEU A 62 5.60 3.71 13.50
C LEU A 62 6.42 3.90 14.77
N ASP A 63 5.80 4.29 15.88
CA ASP A 63 6.45 4.37 17.20
C ASP A 63 6.87 3.01 17.75
N GLN A 64 6.10 1.96 17.48
CA GLN A 64 6.40 0.59 17.90
C GLN A 64 7.45 -0.07 17.00
N GLU A 65 7.34 0.14 15.70
CA GLU A 65 8.19 -0.44 14.67
C GLU A 65 9.28 0.55 14.24
N LYS A 66 10.17 0.84 15.19
CA LYS A 66 11.35 1.69 14.92
C LYS A 66 12.22 1.09 13.81
N ASP A 67 13.00 1.95 13.15
CA ASP A 67 13.97 1.56 12.12
C ASP A 67 13.33 1.02 10.83
N ILE A 68 12.13 1.50 10.46
CA ILE A 68 11.58 1.26 9.12
C ILE A 68 12.44 2.00 8.09
N ASP A 69 13.02 1.23 7.17
CA ASP A 69 13.94 1.73 6.14
C ASP A 69 13.18 2.27 4.91
N ALA A 70 12.04 1.65 4.59
CA ALA A 70 11.26 1.99 3.40
C ALA A 70 9.80 1.56 3.53
N VAL A 71 8.95 2.16 2.71
CA VAL A 71 7.51 1.85 2.64
C VAL A 71 7.13 1.45 1.22
N ILE A 72 6.29 0.41 1.08
CA ILE A 72 5.64 0.05 -0.18
C ILE A 72 4.14 0.23 0.00
N HIS A 73 3.52 1.03 -0.87
CA HIS A 73 2.11 1.40 -0.75
C HIS A 73 1.27 0.74 -1.84
N PHE A 74 0.48 -0.27 -1.42
CA PHE A 74 -0.55 -0.94 -2.22
C PHE A 74 -1.98 -0.64 -1.73
N ALA A 75 -2.14 -0.02 -0.57
CA ALA A 75 -3.44 0.20 0.07
C ALA A 75 -4.27 1.25 -0.67
N ALA A 76 -5.05 0.81 -1.63
CA ALA A 76 -5.94 1.66 -2.41
C ALA A 76 -7.20 0.89 -2.82
N ASN A 77 -8.33 1.61 -2.92
CA ASN A 77 -9.51 1.10 -3.61
C ASN A 77 -9.30 1.23 -5.12
N SER A 78 -9.52 0.15 -5.88
CA SER A 78 -9.17 0.08 -7.30
C SER A 78 -10.30 -0.41 -8.21
N LEU A 79 -11.53 -0.57 -7.69
CA LEU A 79 -12.68 -1.01 -8.47
C LEU A 79 -13.30 0.17 -9.24
N VAL A 80 -12.99 0.27 -10.53
CA VAL A 80 -13.44 1.38 -11.39
C VAL A 80 -14.96 1.54 -11.39
N GLY A 81 -15.72 0.43 -11.46
CA GLY A 81 -17.18 0.46 -11.42
C GLY A 81 -17.73 1.05 -10.12
N GLU A 82 -17.15 0.68 -8.97
CA GLU A 82 -17.54 1.24 -7.67
C GLU A 82 -17.19 2.73 -7.58
N SER A 83 -16.03 3.15 -8.09
CA SER A 83 -15.61 4.55 -8.06
C SER A 83 -16.55 5.49 -8.81
N MET A 84 -17.26 5.00 -9.81
CA MET A 84 -18.28 5.78 -10.54
C MET A 84 -19.58 5.95 -9.74
N VAL A 85 -19.86 5.04 -8.82
CA VAL A 85 -21.08 5.08 -7.97
C VAL A 85 -20.79 5.83 -6.67
N ASP A 86 -19.65 5.60 -6.06
CA ASP A 86 -19.22 6.24 -4.81
C ASP A 86 -17.80 6.85 -4.94
N PRO A 87 -17.64 7.96 -5.66
CA PRO A 87 -16.34 8.59 -5.85
C PRO A 87 -15.76 9.14 -4.54
N LEU A 88 -16.59 9.56 -3.59
CA LEU A 88 -16.07 10.15 -2.34
C LEU A 88 -15.36 9.10 -1.48
N LYS A 89 -15.80 7.85 -1.47
CA LYS A 89 -15.10 6.74 -0.83
C LYS A 89 -13.67 6.62 -1.38
N TYR A 90 -13.50 6.75 -2.70
CA TYR A 90 -12.18 6.66 -3.36
C TYR A 90 -11.29 7.86 -3.06
N TYR A 91 -11.84 9.08 -3.05
CA TYR A 91 -11.09 10.26 -2.63
C TYR A 91 -10.65 10.17 -1.17
N ASP A 92 -11.54 9.75 -0.29
CA ASP A 92 -11.23 9.63 1.14
C ASP A 92 -10.15 8.57 1.38
N ASN A 93 -10.31 7.38 0.82
CA ASN A 93 -9.31 6.31 1.01
C ASN A 93 -8.00 6.60 0.26
N ASN A 94 -8.05 6.85 -1.05
CA ASN A 94 -6.86 6.89 -1.87
C ASN A 94 -6.09 8.21 -1.75
N LEU A 95 -6.79 9.34 -1.56
CA LEU A 95 -6.14 10.64 -1.44
C LEU A 95 -5.94 11.04 0.02
N CYS A 96 -7.01 11.07 0.83
CA CYS A 96 -6.88 11.51 2.22
C CYS A 96 -6.08 10.50 3.04
N GLY A 97 -6.30 9.19 2.85
CA GLY A 97 -5.52 8.15 3.51
C GLY A 97 -4.03 8.21 3.15
N THR A 98 -3.71 8.37 1.86
CA THR A 98 -2.31 8.55 1.42
C THR A 98 -1.68 9.81 1.99
N LYS A 99 -2.41 10.94 2.01
CA LYS A 99 -1.92 12.18 2.64
C LYS A 99 -1.61 11.98 4.12
N THR A 100 -2.51 11.36 4.86
CA THR A 100 -2.35 11.08 6.30
C THR A 100 -1.12 10.19 6.54
N MET A 101 -0.99 9.12 5.78
CA MET A 101 0.16 8.23 5.84
C MET A 101 1.48 8.97 5.53
N VAL A 102 1.55 9.76 4.45
CA VAL A 102 2.75 10.53 4.09
C VAL A 102 3.12 11.51 5.21
N GLN A 103 2.13 12.16 5.83
CA GLN A 103 2.38 13.05 6.96
C GLN A 103 3.04 12.29 8.12
N SER A 104 2.52 11.13 8.50
CA SER A 104 3.11 10.29 9.55
C SER A 104 4.53 9.84 9.19
N LEU A 105 4.78 9.43 7.94
CA LEU A 105 6.13 9.05 7.51
C LEU A 105 7.14 10.19 7.63
N VAL A 106 6.76 11.40 7.21
CA VAL A 106 7.62 12.59 7.31
C VAL A 106 7.92 12.92 8.77
N GLU A 107 6.92 12.87 9.65
CA GLU A 107 7.08 13.13 11.08
C GLU A 107 8.00 12.10 11.76
N HIS A 108 8.06 10.86 11.25
CA HIS A 108 8.95 9.80 11.73
C HIS A 108 10.28 9.68 10.97
N GLY A 109 10.56 10.61 10.03
CA GLY A 109 11.82 10.66 9.30
C GLY A 109 12.00 9.55 8.25
N ILE A 110 10.90 8.94 7.77
CA ILE A 110 10.92 7.90 6.73
C ILE A 110 10.75 8.59 5.38
N ASP A 111 11.78 8.52 4.54
CA ASP A 111 11.89 9.26 3.27
C ASP A 111 11.87 8.39 2.01
N LYS A 112 11.78 7.07 2.17
CA LYS A 112 11.78 6.13 1.05
C LYS A 112 10.42 5.48 0.88
N ILE A 113 9.76 5.77 -0.23
CA ILE A 113 8.46 5.18 -0.57
C ILE A 113 8.46 4.65 -1.99
N VAL A 114 7.94 3.44 -2.17
CA VAL A 114 7.53 2.90 -3.45
C VAL A 114 6.01 2.94 -3.52
N PHE A 115 5.48 3.67 -4.48
CA PHE A 115 4.05 3.85 -4.67
C PHE A 115 3.56 3.02 -5.85
N SER A 116 2.63 2.09 -5.62
CA SER A 116 1.96 1.37 -6.70
C SER A 116 0.95 2.30 -7.37
N SER A 117 1.31 2.78 -8.54
CA SER A 117 0.45 3.66 -9.33
C SER A 117 -0.68 2.88 -10.02
N THR A 118 -1.27 3.42 -11.06
CA THR A 118 -2.44 2.85 -11.74
C THR A 118 -2.12 2.48 -13.19
N ALA A 119 -2.72 1.38 -13.67
CA ALA A 119 -2.67 1.03 -15.10
C ALA A 119 -3.35 2.10 -15.99
N ALA A 120 -4.22 2.95 -15.42
CA ALA A 120 -4.85 4.04 -16.14
C ALA A 120 -3.87 5.10 -16.68
N THR A 121 -2.62 5.11 -16.21
CA THR A 121 -1.55 5.96 -16.77
C THR A 121 -1.25 5.67 -18.24
N TYR A 122 -1.60 4.48 -18.73
CA TYR A 122 -1.40 4.09 -20.12
C TYR A 122 -2.58 4.47 -21.03
N GLY A 123 -3.68 5.02 -20.47
CA GLY A 123 -4.87 5.40 -21.24
C GLY A 123 -5.49 4.23 -22.01
N GLU A 124 -5.88 4.48 -23.26
CA GLU A 124 -6.36 3.46 -24.19
C GLU A 124 -5.17 2.94 -25.03
N PRO A 125 -4.60 1.77 -24.70
CA PRO A 125 -3.39 1.31 -25.35
C PRO A 125 -3.67 0.84 -26.79
N GLU A 126 -2.81 1.23 -27.73
CA GLU A 126 -2.91 0.77 -29.13
C GLU A 126 -2.64 -0.73 -29.31
N LYS A 127 -1.88 -1.32 -28.38
CA LYS A 127 -1.49 -2.75 -28.39
C LYS A 127 -1.62 -3.40 -27.02
N VAL A 128 -1.97 -4.67 -27.04
CA VAL A 128 -2.03 -5.56 -25.86
C VAL A 128 -1.13 -6.77 -26.13
N PRO A 129 -0.27 -7.19 -25.18
CA PRO A 129 -0.12 -6.67 -23.81
C PRO A 129 0.56 -5.29 -23.75
N ILE A 130 0.22 -4.51 -22.72
CA ILE A 130 0.85 -3.23 -22.44
C ILE A 130 2.27 -3.50 -21.91
N VAL A 131 3.26 -2.80 -22.46
CA VAL A 131 4.65 -2.89 -22.05
C VAL A 131 5.14 -1.53 -21.52
N GLU A 132 6.26 -1.53 -20.81
CA GLU A 132 6.82 -0.35 -20.13
C GLU A 132 7.18 0.80 -21.08
N THR A 133 7.34 0.52 -22.37
CA THR A 133 7.63 1.50 -23.42
C THR A 133 6.39 2.15 -24.03
N CYS A 134 5.17 1.76 -23.61
CA CYS A 134 3.95 2.41 -24.05
C CYS A 134 3.89 3.85 -23.57
N LEU A 135 3.21 4.71 -24.32
CA LEU A 135 2.99 6.10 -23.95
C LEU A 135 2.18 6.19 -22.65
N LEU A 136 2.50 7.19 -21.84
CA LEU A 136 1.75 7.56 -20.64
C LEU A 136 0.87 8.76 -20.98
N TYR A 137 -0.35 8.82 -20.43
CA TYR A 137 -1.35 9.89 -20.64
C TYR A 137 -1.68 10.59 -19.33
#